data_565dfbf7d1dcc3cc0d70c6110f6aef76
#
_entry.id   565dfbf7d1dcc3cc0d70c6110f6aef76
#
_cell.length_a   1.000
_cell.length_b   1.000
_cell.length_c   1.000
_cell.angle_alpha   90.00
_cell.angle_beta   90.00
_cell.angle_gamma   90.00
#
_symmetry.space_group_name_H-M   'P 1'
#
loop_
_entity.id
_entity.type
_entity.pdbx_description
1 polymer ?
#
loop_
_entity_poly.entity_id
_entity_poly.type
_entity_poly.pdbx_seq_one_letter_code
_entity_poly.pdbx_strand_id
1 'polypeptide(L)'
;VIVSGDDRMKPVLGYSDNGSFITESLPINILGWLELYNAAYAQLGNAEKAVTEPKLLTKTSFPASVSPLLGSICWDQDAPYNNACPLYQQERCVTGCVATAMAMILKYHEYPVKGKGTHSYTASNGIKCSFDYGNATFDWDNMLPQYSGDCTAEQADAVAQLMLACGVA
;
A
#
# COMPACT_ATOMS: atom_id res chain seq x y z
N VAL A 1 0.71 24.21 6.85
CA VAL A 1 -0.63 23.74 6.40
C VAL A 1 -0.85 24.26 5.00
N ILE A 2 -1.36 23.39 4.10
CA ILE A 2 -1.83 23.74 2.76
C ILE A 2 -3.35 23.70 2.79
N VAL A 3 -3.97 24.81 2.42
CA VAL A 3 -5.44 24.93 2.40
C VAL A 3 -5.93 25.09 0.96
N SER A 4 -7.15 24.61 0.69
CA SER A 4 -7.81 24.84 -0.59
C SER A 4 -8.23 26.30 -0.71
N GLY A 5 -8.12 26.84 -1.93
CA GLY A 5 -8.70 28.14 -2.30
C GLY A 5 -10.15 28.04 -2.78
N ASP A 6 -10.73 26.84 -2.79
CA ASP A 6 -12.08 26.57 -3.30
C ASP A 6 -12.84 25.71 -2.29
N ASP A 7 -14.03 26.17 -1.91
CA ASP A 7 -14.89 25.53 -0.91
C ASP A 7 -15.65 24.29 -1.42
N ARG A 8 -15.48 23.93 -2.70
CA ARG A 8 -15.90 22.65 -3.28
C ARG A 8 -14.89 21.52 -3.04
N MET A 9 -13.69 21.85 -2.56
CA MET A 9 -12.67 20.91 -2.17
C MET A 9 -12.58 20.79 -0.64
N LYS A 10 -11.84 19.76 -0.17
CA LYS A 10 -11.53 19.66 1.27
C LYS A 10 -10.74 20.89 1.72
N PRO A 11 -11.09 21.51 2.85
CA PRO A 11 -10.45 22.76 3.29
C PRO A 11 -8.96 22.61 3.60
N VAL A 12 -8.52 21.48 4.14
CA VAL A 12 -7.12 21.16 4.39
C VAL A 12 -6.67 20.09 3.41
N LEU A 13 -5.73 20.43 2.54
CA LEU A 13 -5.14 19.51 1.55
C LEU A 13 -3.96 18.74 2.14
N GLY A 14 -3.18 19.37 3.02
CA GLY A 14 -2.07 18.74 3.69
C GLY A 14 -1.48 19.59 4.81
N TYR A 15 -0.73 18.94 5.71
CA TYR A 15 -0.02 19.64 6.78
C TYR A 15 1.27 18.89 7.13
N SER A 16 2.17 19.62 7.78
CA SER A 16 3.36 19.06 8.42
C SER A 16 3.46 19.63 9.83
N ASP A 17 3.88 18.81 10.76
CA ASP A 17 4.12 19.21 12.14
C ASP A 17 5.50 19.87 12.31
N ASN A 18 6.38 19.68 11.34
CA ASN A 18 7.76 20.15 11.38
C ASN A 18 8.16 20.88 10.10
N GLY A 19 9.10 21.80 10.22
CA GLY A 19 9.72 22.52 9.11
C GLY A 19 8.87 23.65 8.52
N SER A 20 9.37 24.25 7.46
CA SER A 20 8.72 25.31 6.71
C SER A 20 8.43 24.85 5.29
N PHE A 21 7.32 25.28 4.74
CA PHE A 21 6.95 25.04 3.34
C PHE A 21 7.64 26.10 2.47
N ILE A 22 8.70 25.72 1.79
CA ILE A 22 9.50 26.61 0.92
C ILE A 22 9.05 26.38 -0.51
N THR A 23 8.37 27.36 -1.10
CA THR A 23 7.76 27.25 -2.44
C THR A 23 8.80 27.24 -3.59
N GLU A 24 9.97 27.84 -3.37
CA GLU A 24 11.01 28.01 -4.38
C GLU A 24 11.78 26.71 -4.69
N SER A 25 11.70 25.70 -3.83
CA SER A 25 12.41 24.43 -4.01
C SER A 25 11.62 23.24 -3.48
N LEU A 26 10.45 23.02 -4.04
CA LEU A 26 9.62 21.87 -3.65
C LEU A 26 10.22 20.57 -4.18
N PRO A 27 10.30 19.50 -3.36
CA PRO A 27 10.64 18.17 -3.83
C PRO A 27 9.68 17.69 -4.92
N ILE A 28 10.18 16.88 -5.86
CA ILE A 28 9.40 16.41 -7.03
C ILE A 28 8.12 15.68 -6.66
N ASN A 29 8.13 14.93 -5.55
CA ASN A 29 6.94 14.25 -5.04
C ASN A 29 5.86 15.22 -4.55
N ILE A 30 6.25 16.35 -3.95
CA ILE A 30 5.30 17.40 -3.54
C ILE A 30 4.72 18.11 -4.75
N LEU A 31 5.55 18.38 -5.77
CA LEU A 31 5.07 18.95 -7.03
C LEU A 31 4.03 18.04 -7.69
N GLY A 32 4.32 16.74 -7.84
CA GLY A 32 3.38 15.78 -8.41
C GLY A 32 2.08 15.69 -7.60
N TRP A 33 2.16 15.77 -6.27
CA TRP A 33 0.98 15.78 -5.41
C TRP A 33 0.12 17.05 -5.59
N LEU A 34 0.74 18.22 -5.71
CA LEU A 34 0.03 19.48 -6.01
C LEU A 34 -0.60 19.47 -7.40
N GLU A 35 0.05 18.85 -8.39
CA GLU A 35 -0.52 18.67 -9.74
C GLU A 35 -1.81 17.84 -9.73
N LEU A 36 -1.86 16.78 -8.89
CA LEU A 36 -3.09 15.99 -8.71
C LEU A 36 -4.24 16.85 -8.17
N TYR A 37 -3.98 17.74 -7.22
CA TYR A 37 -5.00 18.68 -6.73
C TYR A 37 -5.41 19.70 -7.79
N ASN A 38 -4.49 20.20 -8.59
CA ASN A 38 -4.81 21.10 -9.71
C ASN A 38 -5.68 20.39 -10.76
N ALA A 39 -5.38 19.13 -11.08
CA ALA A 39 -6.20 18.34 -11.99
C ALA A 39 -7.60 18.08 -11.42
N ALA A 40 -7.71 17.76 -10.14
CA ALA A 40 -8.99 17.59 -9.45
C ALA A 40 -9.80 18.89 -9.44
N TYR A 41 -9.15 20.01 -9.15
CA TYR A 41 -9.78 21.34 -9.21
C TYR A 41 -10.33 21.67 -10.60
N ALA A 42 -9.57 21.39 -11.65
CA ALA A 42 -10.00 21.60 -13.03
C ALA A 42 -11.25 20.77 -13.42
N GLN A 43 -11.47 19.63 -12.74
CA GLN A 43 -12.62 18.76 -12.98
C GLN A 43 -13.88 19.17 -12.19
N LEU A 44 -13.79 20.09 -11.23
CA LEU A 44 -14.93 20.49 -10.41
C LEU A 44 -16.09 21.12 -11.23
N GLY A 45 -15.80 21.76 -12.36
CA GLY A 45 -16.82 22.35 -13.23
C GLY A 45 -17.85 23.18 -12.46
N ASN A 46 -19.13 22.84 -12.64
CA ASN A 46 -20.28 23.46 -11.94
C ASN A 46 -20.72 22.63 -10.70
N ALA A 47 -19.83 21.83 -10.11
CA ALA A 47 -20.16 21.07 -8.91
C ALA A 47 -20.64 22.01 -7.80
N GLU A 48 -21.72 21.61 -7.13
CA GLU A 48 -22.20 22.33 -5.95
C GLU A 48 -21.17 22.27 -4.82
N LYS A 49 -21.17 23.28 -3.94
CA LYS A 49 -20.33 23.32 -2.75
C LYS A 49 -20.44 22.00 -2.00
N ALA A 50 -19.31 21.41 -1.66
CA ALA A 50 -19.29 20.34 -0.68
C ALA A 50 -19.74 20.93 0.67
N VAL A 51 -21.00 20.75 1.03
CA VAL A 51 -21.53 21.11 2.34
C VAL A 51 -20.98 20.12 3.36
N THR A 52 -19.70 20.22 3.63
CA THR A 52 -19.11 19.64 4.83
C THR A 52 -18.82 20.80 5.77
N GLU A 53 -19.82 21.16 6.55
CA GLU A 53 -19.53 21.81 7.83
C GLU A 53 -18.37 21.01 8.45
N PRO A 54 -17.22 21.65 8.79
CA PRO A 54 -16.19 20.95 9.52
C PRO A 54 -16.84 20.47 10.81
N LYS A 55 -17.15 19.16 10.87
CA LYS A 55 -17.62 18.55 12.10
C LYS A 55 -16.48 18.76 13.09
N LEU A 56 -16.63 19.79 13.92
CA LEU A 56 -15.72 20.02 15.04
C LEU A 56 -15.75 18.70 15.81
N LEU A 57 -14.69 17.90 15.66
CA LEU A 57 -14.54 16.72 16.49
C LEU A 57 -14.46 17.24 17.90
N THR A 58 -15.61 17.24 18.59
CA THR A 58 -15.64 17.44 20.03
C THR A 58 -14.60 16.48 20.58
N LYS A 59 -13.69 17.03 21.37
CA LYS A 59 -12.54 16.35 21.95
C LYS A 59 -13.01 15.08 22.65
N THR A 60 -13.20 14.00 21.87
CA THR A 60 -13.36 12.66 22.43
C THR A 60 -12.01 12.33 23.02
N SER A 61 -11.97 11.89 24.27
CA SER A 61 -10.72 11.46 24.90
C SER A 61 -10.16 10.31 24.06
N PHE A 62 -9.09 10.57 23.32
CA PHE A 62 -8.36 9.52 22.62
C PHE A 62 -7.67 8.65 23.67
N PRO A 63 -7.64 7.32 23.48
CA PRO A 63 -6.86 6.45 24.35
C PRO A 63 -5.39 6.86 24.31
N ALA A 64 -4.70 6.77 25.45
CA ALA A 64 -3.28 7.11 25.56
C ALA A 64 -2.38 6.24 24.66
N SER A 65 -2.85 5.05 24.30
CA SER A 65 -2.20 4.13 23.36
C SER A 65 -3.23 3.31 22.60
N VAL A 66 -2.89 2.93 21.39
CA VAL A 66 -3.66 2.00 20.55
C VAL A 66 -2.75 0.83 20.21
N SER A 67 -3.21 -0.38 20.48
CA SER A 67 -2.47 -1.59 20.10
C SER A 67 -2.38 -1.71 18.57
N PRO A 68 -1.27 -2.23 18.03
CA PRO A 68 -1.16 -2.51 16.61
C PRO A 68 -2.27 -3.44 16.12
N LEU A 69 -2.96 -3.07 15.04
CA LEU A 69 -4.06 -3.88 14.49
C LEU A 69 -3.56 -5.21 13.93
N LEU A 70 -2.40 -5.20 13.25
CA LEU A 70 -1.82 -6.39 12.61
C LEU A 70 -1.11 -7.33 13.60
N GLY A 71 -1.13 -7.02 14.91
CA GLY A 71 -0.53 -7.86 15.95
C GLY A 71 0.98 -8.02 15.78
N SER A 72 1.43 -9.27 15.66
CA SER A 72 2.86 -9.63 15.50
C SER A 72 3.30 -9.79 14.05
N ILE A 73 2.43 -9.53 13.06
CA ILE A 73 2.79 -9.65 11.64
C ILE A 73 3.80 -8.55 11.32
N CYS A 74 5.04 -8.98 11.00
CA CYS A 74 6.16 -8.10 10.73
C CYS A 74 6.94 -8.66 9.53
N TRP A 75 6.53 -8.28 8.33
CA TRP A 75 7.06 -8.80 7.08
C TRP A 75 7.94 -7.78 6.35
N ASP A 76 8.90 -8.29 5.59
CA ASP A 76 9.86 -7.52 4.81
C ASP A 76 9.69 -7.79 3.31
N GLN A 77 10.63 -7.30 2.50
CA GLN A 77 10.56 -7.36 1.03
C GLN A 77 11.59 -8.31 0.42
N ASP A 78 12.59 -8.74 1.22
CA ASP A 78 13.66 -9.65 0.82
C ASP A 78 13.32 -11.12 1.08
N ALA A 79 14.29 -12.01 1.03
CA ALA A 79 14.06 -13.44 1.31
C ALA A 79 13.58 -13.66 2.75
N PRO A 80 12.60 -14.57 2.96
CA PRO A 80 11.99 -15.50 1.99
C PRO A 80 10.81 -14.89 1.22
N TYR A 81 10.37 -13.67 1.56
CA TYR A 81 9.16 -13.05 1.02
C TYR A 81 9.19 -12.88 -0.52
N ASN A 82 10.36 -12.61 -1.08
CA ASN A 82 10.53 -12.41 -2.51
C ASN A 82 10.93 -13.68 -3.29
N ASN A 83 10.93 -14.86 -2.68
CA ASN A 83 11.39 -16.08 -3.33
C ASN A 83 10.66 -16.41 -4.65
N ALA A 84 9.39 -16.01 -4.78
CA ALA A 84 8.59 -16.15 -5.97
C ALA A 84 8.68 -14.96 -6.95
N CYS A 85 9.32 -13.85 -6.57
CA CYS A 85 9.46 -12.69 -7.43
C CYS A 85 10.36 -12.97 -8.64
N PRO A 86 10.16 -12.25 -9.78
CA PRO A 86 11.00 -12.45 -10.97
C PRO A 86 12.45 -12.03 -10.74
N LEU A 87 13.33 -12.52 -11.59
CA LEU A 87 14.74 -12.09 -11.63
C LEU A 87 14.89 -10.91 -12.61
N TYR A 88 15.70 -9.94 -12.22
CA TYR A 88 16.18 -8.87 -13.07
C TYR A 88 17.69 -8.76 -12.96
N GLN A 89 18.40 -8.82 -14.08
CA GLN A 89 19.87 -8.81 -14.13
C GLN A 89 20.54 -9.83 -13.18
N GLN A 90 19.94 -11.04 -13.09
CA GLN A 90 20.35 -12.16 -12.23
C GLN A 90 20.08 -11.95 -10.71
N GLU A 91 19.54 -10.83 -10.31
CA GLU A 91 19.13 -10.59 -8.93
C GLU A 91 17.61 -10.74 -8.76
N ARG A 92 17.19 -11.23 -7.59
CA ARG A 92 15.78 -11.36 -7.24
C ARG A 92 15.19 -9.99 -6.96
N CYS A 93 14.10 -9.64 -7.64
CA CYS A 93 13.38 -8.42 -7.32
C CYS A 93 12.80 -8.48 -5.91
N VAL A 94 12.76 -7.34 -5.22
CA VAL A 94 12.01 -7.19 -3.96
C VAL A 94 10.51 -7.23 -4.23
N THR A 95 9.71 -7.56 -3.19
CA THR A 95 8.24 -7.64 -3.33
C THR A 95 7.58 -6.30 -3.63
N GLY A 96 8.15 -5.21 -3.13
CA GLY A 96 7.56 -3.86 -3.18
C GLY A 96 6.68 -3.56 -1.96
N CYS A 97 6.80 -2.34 -1.44
CA CYS A 97 6.17 -1.93 -0.18
C CYS A 97 4.63 -2.04 -0.21
N VAL A 98 3.99 -1.75 -1.34
CA VAL A 98 2.53 -1.84 -1.49
C VAL A 98 2.07 -3.30 -1.44
N ALA A 99 2.75 -4.19 -2.16
CA ALA A 99 2.48 -5.63 -2.14
C ALA A 99 2.66 -6.20 -0.74
N THR A 100 3.74 -5.82 -0.03
CA THR A 100 4.01 -6.25 1.34
C THR A 100 2.91 -5.80 2.29
N ALA A 101 2.51 -4.52 2.24
CA ALA A 101 1.44 -4.00 3.08
C ALA A 101 0.09 -4.71 2.82
N MET A 102 -0.24 -4.95 1.55
CA MET A 102 -1.43 -5.70 1.16
C MET A 102 -1.39 -7.13 1.69
N ALA A 103 -0.26 -7.83 1.51
CA ALA A 103 -0.07 -9.20 1.98
C ALA A 103 -0.22 -9.32 3.51
N MET A 104 0.32 -8.36 4.28
CA MET A 104 0.15 -8.33 5.74
C MET A 104 -1.32 -8.19 6.16
N ILE A 105 -2.09 -7.34 5.45
CA ILE A 105 -3.54 -7.19 5.71
C ILE A 105 -4.28 -8.48 5.38
N LEU A 106 -3.96 -9.12 4.25
CA LEU A 106 -4.59 -10.39 3.85
C LEU A 106 -4.25 -11.50 4.84
N LYS A 107 -3.01 -11.58 5.34
CA LYS A 107 -2.61 -12.53 6.39
C LYS A 107 -3.36 -12.27 7.69
N TYR A 108 -3.55 -11.03 8.10
CA TYR A 108 -4.31 -10.71 9.31
C TYR A 108 -5.75 -11.22 9.24
N HIS A 109 -6.37 -11.14 8.06
CA HIS A 109 -7.74 -11.62 7.85
C HIS A 109 -7.82 -13.09 7.41
N GLU A 110 -6.70 -13.71 7.02
CA GLU A 110 -6.62 -15.07 6.45
C GLU A 110 -7.62 -15.28 5.30
N TYR A 111 -7.74 -14.26 4.45
CA TYR A 111 -8.71 -14.20 3.36
C TYR A 111 -8.10 -13.51 2.12
N PRO A 112 -8.45 -13.99 0.91
CA PRO A 112 -9.26 -15.19 0.59
C PRO A 112 -8.42 -16.48 0.67
N VAL A 113 -9.06 -17.62 0.86
CA VAL A 113 -8.37 -18.93 0.73
C VAL A 113 -7.99 -19.20 -0.71
N LYS A 114 -8.80 -18.76 -1.66
CA LYS A 114 -8.60 -18.90 -3.10
C LYS A 114 -9.08 -17.65 -3.84
N GLY A 115 -8.28 -17.17 -4.78
CA GLY A 115 -8.65 -16.04 -5.64
C GLY A 115 -9.47 -16.46 -6.86
N LYS A 116 -9.64 -15.53 -7.81
CA LYS A 116 -10.38 -15.75 -9.07
C LYS A 116 -9.65 -15.13 -10.24
N GLY A 117 -9.62 -15.86 -11.36
CA GLY A 117 -9.07 -15.37 -12.63
C GLY A 117 -7.55 -15.31 -12.66
N THR A 118 -7.04 -14.61 -13.64
CA THR A 118 -5.60 -14.41 -13.89
C THR A 118 -5.34 -12.93 -14.13
N HIS A 119 -4.17 -12.45 -13.75
CA HIS A 119 -3.69 -11.13 -14.13
C HIS A 119 -2.25 -11.21 -14.64
N SER A 120 -1.91 -10.33 -15.57
CA SER A 120 -0.54 -10.19 -16.06
C SER A 120 -0.28 -8.79 -16.58
N TYR A 121 0.94 -8.32 -16.40
CA TYR A 121 1.45 -7.07 -16.97
C TYR A 121 2.93 -7.19 -17.33
N THR A 122 3.43 -6.23 -18.08
CA THR A 122 4.86 -6.08 -18.33
C THR A 122 5.33 -4.80 -17.68
N ALA A 123 6.28 -4.92 -16.76
CA ALA A 123 6.88 -3.77 -16.08
C ALA A 123 7.70 -2.91 -17.07
N SER A 124 8.00 -1.66 -16.70
CA SER A 124 8.75 -0.72 -17.55
C SER A 124 10.14 -1.20 -17.94
N ASN A 125 10.74 -2.09 -17.13
CA ASN A 125 12.03 -2.74 -17.40
C ASN A 125 11.93 -4.01 -18.29
N GLY A 126 10.72 -4.32 -18.82
CA GLY A 126 10.46 -5.46 -19.70
C GLY A 126 10.16 -6.78 -19.00
N ILE A 127 10.16 -6.82 -17.67
CA ILE A 127 9.81 -8.04 -16.92
C ILE A 127 8.31 -8.32 -17.06
N LYS A 128 7.98 -9.55 -17.45
CA LYS A 128 6.60 -10.04 -17.44
C LYS A 128 6.25 -10.58 -16.07
N CYS A 129 5.22 -10.05 -15.47
CA CYS A 129 4.64 -10.49 -14.20
C CYS A 129 3.27 -11.11 -14.48
N SER A 130 2.98 -12.27 -13.88
CA SER A 130 1.68 -12.91 -14.02
C SER A 130 1.37 -13.76 -12.81
N PHE A 131 0.08 -13.87 -12.47
CA PHE A 131 -0.39 -14.73 -11.40
C PHE A 131 -1.78 -15.32 -11.76
N ASP A 132 -1.95 -16.61 -11.49
CA ASP A 132 -3.23 -17.31 -11.66
C ASP A 132 -3.90 -17.49 -10.30
N TYR A 133 -4.74 -16.53 -9.93
CA TYR A 133 -5.48 -16.54 -8.68
C TYR A 133 -6.48 -17.69 -8.63
N GLY A 134 -7.03 -18.10 -9.78
CA GLY A 134 -8.03 -19.16 -9.86
C GLY A 134 -7.50 -20.54 -9.51
N ASN A 135 -6.20 -20.78 -9.71
CA ASN A 135 -5.53 -22.05 -9.42
C ASN A 135 -4.66 -21.99 -8.15
N ALA A 136 -4.46 -20.80 -7.57
CA ALA A 136 -3.71 -20.63 -6.34
C ALA A 136 -4.60 -20.84 -5.12
N THR A 137 -4.06 -21.50 -4.10
CA THR A 137 -4.64 -21.59 -2.74
C THR A 137 -3.64 -21.02 -1.76
N PHE A 138 -4.09 -20.07 -0.94
CA PHE A 138 -3.23 -19.44 0.04
C PHE A 138 -3.24 -20.26 1.33
N ASP A 139 -2.07 -20.76 1.70
CA ASP A 139 -1.86 -21.61 2.88
C ASP A 139 -1.55 -20.74 4.10
N TRP A 140 -2.60 -20.22 4.71
CA TRP A 140 -2.49 -19.29 5.84
C TRP A 140 -1.83 -19.89 7.07
N ASP A 141 -1.98 -21.20 7.31
CA ASP A 141 -1.43 -21.90 8.46
C ASP A 141 0.11 -21.99 8.40
N ASN A 142 0.66 -22.06 7.19
CA ASN A 142 2.10 -22.09 6.95
C ASN A 142 2.74 -20.69 6.83
N MET A 143 1.97 -19.60 6.89
CA MET A 143 2.52 -18.25 6.89
C MET A 143 2.85 -17.81 8.31
N LEU A 144 4.15 -17.72 8.64
CA LEU A 144 4.60 -17.23 9.94
C LEU A 144 4.34 -15.72 10.09
N PRO A 145 4.06 -15.24 11.30
CA PRO A 145 3.90 -13.80 11.55
C PRO A 145 5.22 -13.02 11.35
N GLN A 146 6.36 -13.70 11.48
CA GLN A 146 7.69 -13.14 11.30
C GLN A 146 8.68 -14.21 10.83
N TYR A 147 9.62 -13.86 9.98
CA TYR A 147 10.67 -14.74 9.45
C TYR A 147 12.05 -14.22 9.89
N SER A 148 12.33 -14.30 11.19
CA SER A 148 13.60 -13.84 11.78
C SER A 148 14.63 -14.95 12.04
N GLY A 149 14.33 -16.17 11.59
CA GLY A 149 15.15 -17.35 11.78
C GLY A 149 14.88 -18.41 10.71
N ASP A 150 15.22 -19.66 11.00
CA ASP A 150 14.97 -20.78 10.09
C ASP A 150 13.46 -20.99 9.89
N CYS A 151 13.06 -21.13 8.64
CA CYS A 151 11.70 -21.52 8.27
C CYS A 151 11.77 -22.74 7.33
N THR A 152 10.68 -23.52 7.27
CA THR A 152 10.61 -24.63 6.31
C THR A 152 10.41 -24.11 4.88
N ALA A 153 10.68 -24.96 3.89
CA ALA A 153 10.44 -24.60 2.49
C ALA A 153 8.96 -24.27 2.26
N GLU A 154 8.05 -25.02 2.85
CA GLU A 154 6.60 -24.81 2.75
C GLU A 154 6.19 -23.44 3.33
N GLN A 155 6.78 -23.04 4.45
CA GLN A 155 6.53 -21.73 5.07
C GLN A 155 7.05 -20.58 4.19
N ALA A 156 8.26 -20.73 3.63
CA ALA A 156 8.83 -19.76 2.72
C ALA A 156 8.02 -19.63 1.42
N ASP A 157 7.59 -20.77 0.85
CA ASP A 157 6.78 -20.77 -0.37
C ASP A 157 5.38 -20.18 -0.16
N ALA A 158 4.76 -20.44 1.00
CA ALA A 158 3.44 -19.91 1.31
C ALA A 158 3.45 -18.36 1.32
N VAL A 159 4.39 -17.74 2.03
CA VAL A 159 4.48 -16.28 2.06
C VAL A 159 4.90 -15.69 0.72
N ALA A 160 5.85 -16.33 0.02
CA ALA A 160 6.32 -15.84 -1.27
C ALA A 160 5.23 -15.86 -2.35
N GLN A 161 4.37 -16.87 -2.37
CA GLN A 161 3.21 -16.91 -3.27
C GLN A 161 2.23 -15.77 -3.01
N LEU A 162 1.91 -15.50 -1.75
CA LEU A 162 1.04 -14.38 -1.39
C LEU A 162 1.66 -13.04 -1.81
N MET A 163 2.95 -12.85 -1.57
CA MET A 163 3.68 -11.65 -1.96
C MET A 163 3.65 -11.43 -3.48
N LEU A 164 3.91 -12.48 -4.26
CA LEU A 164 3.83 -12.41 -5.72
C LEU A 164 2.40 -12.08 -6.17
N ALA A 165 1.39 -12.72 -5.57
CA ALA A 165 -0.02 -12.44 -5.87
C ALA A 165 -0.36 -10.97 -5.65
N CYS A 166 0.04 -10.39 -4.51
CA CYS A 166 -0.18 -8.98 -4.19
C CYS A 166 0.59 -8.04 -5.12
N GLY A 167 1.79 -8.44 -5.57
CA GLY A 167 2.61 -7.64 -6.48
C GLY A 167 2.12 -7.66 -7.93
N VAL A 168 1.27 -8.62 -8.29
CA VAL A 168 0.68 -8.75 -9.64
C VAL A 168 -0.76 -8.21 -9.70
N ALA A 169 -1.41 -8.01 -8.56
CA ALA A 169 -2.81 -7.58 -8.44
C ALA A 169 -3.10 -6.20 -9.06
#